data_f1ef210882c8b1dbd6ac987e6d8a7529
#
_entry.id   f1ef210882c8b1dbd6ac987e6d8a7529
#
_cell.length_a   1.000
_cell.length_b   1.000
_cell.length_c   1.000
_cell.angle_alpha   90.00
_cell.angle_beta   90.00
_cell.angle_gamma   90.00
#
_symmetry.space_group_name_H-M   'P 1'
#
loop_
_entity.id
_entity.type
_entity.pdbx_description
1 polymer ?
#
loop_
_entity_poly.entity_id
_entity_poly.type
_entity_poly.pdbx_seq_one_letter_code
_entity_poly.pdbx_strand_id
1 'polypeptide(L)'
;RKIIYSQRDEVLTESTLQEYIEEMHHEVIKGVIANYIPPESIHDQWDIDGLERALRDDLGIDLPVNQWLEQDRRLDEEALVERISDEIVNRYRDRREQMGDESAAMLERHFMLSALDRHWKEHLAAMDYLRQGIHLRGYAQKNPEQEYKKEAFNLFVNMLAVIKSDVITDLSRVHVPTAEELAEMEAQKQAQAEAMHLNLSHAEVDSLSGDMTADLDAQYTPVDEQIIIPPANRNAPCPCGSGLKYKQCHGKI
;
A
#
# COMPACT_ATOMS: atom_id res chain seq x y z
N ARG A 1 -13.32 8.91 -14.30
CA ARG A 1 -11.97 8.75 -14.87
C ARG A 1 -11.14 10.03 -14.73
N LYS A 2 -11.60 11.17 -15.27
CA LYS A 2 -10.83 12.42 -15.20
C LYS A 2 -10.43 12.80 -13.76
N ILE A 3 -11.34 12.68 -12.81
CA ILE A 3 -11.09 12.98 -11.40
C ILE A 3 -9.96 12.11 -10.83
N ILE A 4 -10.02 10.79 -11.06
CA ILE A 4 -9.02 9.86 -10.53
C ILE A 4 -7.64 10.11 -11.15
N TYR A 5 -7.57 10.37 -12.46
CA TYR A 5 -6.30 10.69 -13.11
C TYR A 5 -5.74 12.04 -12.63
N SER A 6 -6.61 13.07 -12.42
CA SER A 6 -6.17 14.33 -11.83
C SER A 6 -5.62 14.14 -10.42
N GLN A 7 -6.33 13.42 -9.55
CA GLN A 7 -5.85 13.10 -8.21
C GLN A 7 -4.52 12.34 -8.22
N ARG A 8 -4.38 11.37 -9.14
CA ARG A 8 -3.13 10.63 -9.30
C ARG A 8 -1.98 11.53 -9.72
N ASP A 9 -2.21 12.43 -10.64
CA ASP A 9 -1.21 13.41 -11.09
C ASP A 9 -0.86 14.39 -9.96
N GLU A 10 -1.82 14.84 -9.18
CA GLU A 10 -1.62 15.68 -7.99
C GLU A 10 -0.73 14.97 -6.96
N VAL A 11 -1.04 13.71 -6.61
CA VAL A 11 -0.22 12.90 -5.69
C VAL A 11 1.22 12.72 -6.19
N LEU A 12 1.43 12.66 -7.52
CA LEU A 12 2.77 12.51 -8.10
C LEU A 12 3.56 13.82 -8.14
N THR A 13 2.89 14.95 -8.28
CA THR A 13 3.52 16.26 -8.51
C THR A 13 3.69 17.10 -7.25
N GLU A 14 2.80 16.92 -6.24
CA GLU A 14 2.87 17.65 -4.99
C GLU A 14 4.13 17.30 -4.20
N SER A 15 4.78 18.32 -3.65
CA SER A 15 5.98 18.18 -2.82
C SER A 15 5.67 17.53 -1.46
N THR A 16 4.51 17.84 -0.89
CA THR A 16 4.02 17.28 0.37
C THR A 16 2.53 16.97 0.29
N LEU A 17 2.13 15.87 0.89
CA LEU A 17 0.74 15.43 1.00
C LEU A 17 0.19 15.61 2.41
N GLN A 18 0.97 16.19 3.32
CA GLN A 18 0.67 16.27 4.74
C GLN A 18 -0.72 16.84 5.04
N GLU A 19 -1.03 18.04 4.53
CA GLU A 19 -2.32 18.69 4.77
C GLU A 19 -3.48 17.82 4.28
N TYR A 20 -3.35 17.23 3.11
CA TYR A 20 -4.37 16.35 2.54
C TYR A 20 -4.57 15.08 3.39
N ILE A 21 -3.49 14.50 3.91
CA ILE A 21 -3.55 13.33 4.79
C ILE A 21 -4.16 13.69 6.16
N GLU A 22 -3.86 14.87 6.70
CA GLU A 22 -4.49 15.34 7.94
C GLU A 22 -6.00 15.54 7.77
N GLU A 23 -6.46 16.09 6.65
CA GLU A 23 -7.89 16.17 6.34
C GLU A 23 -8.53 14.78 6.21
N MET A 24 -7.83 13.85 5.56
CA MET A 24 -8.29 12.45 5.46
C MET A 24 -8.41 11.78 6.83
N HIS A 25 -7.48 12.03 7.76
CA HIS A 25 -7.57 11.53 9.13
C HIS A 25 -8.87 12.00 9.79
N HIS A 26 -9.17 13.31 9.73
CA HIS A 26 -10.40 13.85 10.31
C HIS A 26 -11.67 13.22 9.74
N GLU A 27 -11.72 13.04 8.41
CA GLU A 27 -12.88 12.41 7.76
C GLU A 27 -13.05 10.94 8.16
N VAL A 28 -11.97 10.16 8.11
CA VAL A 28 -11.99 8.72 8.41
C VAL A 28 -12.34 8.49 9.87
N ILE A 29 -11.70 9.22 10.77
CA ILE A 29 -11.93 9.09 12.22
C ILE A 29 -13.35 9.47 12.58
N LYS A 30 -13.88 10.57 12.03
CA LYS A 30 -15.27 10.96 12.20
C LYS A 30 -16.23 9.86 11.72
N GLY A 31 -15.92 9.23 10.60
CA GLY A 31 -16.69 8.09 10.09
C GLY A 31 -16.64 6.87 11.00
N VAL A 32 -15.48 6.54 11.57
CA VAL A 32 -15.32 5.45 12.53
C VAL A 32 -16.12 5.75 13.81
N ILE A 33 -15.95 6.94 14.37
CA ILE A 33 -16.64 7.33 15.61
C ILE A 33 -18.16 7.29 15.45
N ALA A 34 -18.70 7.76 14.32
CA ALA A 34 -20.14 7.77 14.07
C ALA A 34 -20.79 6.37 14.11
N ASN A 35 -20.02 5.29 13.94
CA ASN A 35 -20.53 3.92 14.08
C ASN A 35 -20.78 3.52 15.55
N TYR A 36 -20.08 4.14 16.51
CA TYR A 36 -20.13 3.82 17.92
C TYR A 36 -20.81 4.90 18.76
N ILE A 37 -20.76 6.12 18.26
CA ILE A 37 -21.38 7.31 18.85
C ILE A 37 -22.32 7.89 17.79
N PRO A 38 -23.62 7.50 17.79
CA PRO A 38 -24.57 8.05 16.84
C PRO A 38 -24.74 9.55 17.02
N PRO A 39 -24.84 10.33 15.93
CA PRO A 39 -25.07 11.77 16.02
C PRO A 39 -26.30 12.13 16.87
N GLU A 40 -26.18 13.20 17.65
CA GLU A 40 -27.28 13.70 18.56
C GLU A 40 -27.68 12.69 19.63
N SER A 41 -26.83 11.68 19.93
CA SER A 41 -27.12 10.68 20.98
C SER A 41 -26.63 11.12 22.35
N ILE A 42 -27.18 10.48 23.41
CA ILE A 42 -26.75 10.70 24.79
C ILE A 42 -25.68 9.66 25.19
N HIS A 43 -24.87 9.97 26.20
CA HIS A 43 -23.77 9.13 26.69
C HIS A 43 -24.16 7.66 26.94
N ASP A 44 -25.38 7.39 27.41
CA ASP A 44 -25.86 6.03 27.66
C ASP A 44 -26.03 5.16 26.40
N GLN A 45 -26.00 5.78 25.22
CA GLN A 45 -26.13 5.12 23.92
C GLN A 45 -24.77 4.92 23.23
N TRP A 46 -23.70 5.43 23.82
CA TRP A 46 -22.36 5.36 23.25
C TRP A 46 -21.69 4.02 23.55
N ASP A 47 -21.20 3.34 22.51
CA ASP A 47 -20.38 2.14 22.66
C ASP A 47 -18.88 2.51 22.69
N ILE A 48 -18.44 3.06 23.81
CA ILE A 48 -17.06 3.52 23.98
C ILE A 48 -16.08 2.36 23.98
N ASP A 49 -16.43 1.22 24.58
CA ASP A 49 -15.59 0.03 24.56
C ASP A 49 -15.41 -0.53 23.14
N GLY A 50 -16.46 -0.46 22.33
CA GLY A 50 -16.41 -0.79 20.91
C GLY A 50 -15.51 0.16 20.14
N LEU A 51 -15.62 1.47 20.42
CA LEU A 51 -14.77 2.50 19.79
C LEU A 51 -13.29 2.32 20.14
N GLU A 52 -12.94 2.12 21.42
CA GLU A 52 -11.54 1.90 21.83
C GLU A 52 -10.94 0.65 21.16
N ARG A 53 -11.75 -0.43 21.04
CA ARG A 53 -11.32 -1.64 20.30
C ARG A 53 -11.12 -1.36 18.81
N ALA A 54 -12.04 -0.66 18.16
CA ALA A 54 -11.92 -0.33 16.74
C ALA A 54 -10.68 0.55 16.46
N LEU A 55 -10.44 1.58 17.28
CA LEU A 55 -9.25 2.43 17.15
C LEU A 55 -7.95 1.62 17.30
N ARG A 56 -7.93 0.65 18.20
CA ARG A 56 -6.78 -0.23 18.41
C ARG A 56 -6.59 -1.22 17.25
N ASP A 57 -7.66 -1.87 16.83
CA ASP A 57 -7.62 -2.95 15.84
C ASP A 57 -7.41 -2.40 14.42
N ASP A 58 -8.07 -1.29 14.08
CA ASP A 58 -8.01 -0.69 12.75
C ASP A 58 -6.80 0.23 12.58
N LEU A 59 -6.54 1.10 13.55
CA LEU A 59 -5.50 2.13 13.47
C LEU A 59 -4.26 1.81 14.31
N GLY A 60 -4.28 0.76 15.13
CA GLY A 60 -3.19 0.46 16.05
C GLY A 60 -2.98 1.51 17.14
N ILE A 61 -4.03 2.30 17.45
CA ILE A 61 -3.97 3.43 18.37
C ILE A 61 -4.78 3.12 19.63
N ASP A 62 -4.08 3.08 20.74
CA ASP A 62 -4.71 2.89 22.06
C ASP A 62 -4.98 4.25 22.69
N LEU A 63 -6.26 4.58 22.86
CA LEU A 63 -6.74 5.82 23.49
C LEU A 63 -7.64 5.49 24.67
N PRO A 64 -7.41 6.11 25.84
CA PRO A 64 -8.20 5.87 27.04
C PRO A 64 -9.49 6.75 27.04
N VAL A 65 -10.37 6.54 26.07
CA VAL A 65 -11.58 7.36 25.87
C VAL A 65 -12.52 7.27 27.07
N ASN A 66 -12.68 6.07 27.66
CA ASN A 66 -13.44 5.86 28.88
C ASN A 66 -12.93 6.74 30.03
N GLN A 67 -11.61 6.82 30.22
CA GLN A 67 -11.01 7.65 31.27
C GLN A 67 -11.25 9.15 31.03
N TRP A 68 -11.26 9.58 29.77
CA TRP A 68 -11.56 10.97 29.45
C TRP A 68 -12.99 11.35 29.80
N LEU A 69 -13.97 10.47 29.57
CA LEU A 69 -15.35 10.67 29.91
C LEU A 69 -15.59 10.61 31.44
N GLU A 70 -14.83 9.80 32.18
CA GLU A 70 -14.86 9.79 33.64
C GLU A 70 -14.34 11.09 34.27
N GLN A 71 -13.28 11.65 33.67
CA GLN A 71 -12.63 12.90 34.11
C GLN A 71 -13.48 14.13 33.77
N ASP A 72 -14.11 14.14 32.60
CA ASP A 72 -14.98 15.24 32.16
C ASP A 72 -16.29 14.71 31.59
N ARG A 73 -17.30 14.66 32.46
CA ARG A 73 -18.66 14.25 32.08
C ARG A 73 -19.41 15.28 31.23
N ARG A 74 -18.82 16.43 30.94
CA ARG A 74 -19.42 17.48 30.09
C ARG A 74 -18.91 17.37 28.64
N LEU A 75 -18.01 16.44 28.35
CA LEU A 75 -17.58 16.18 26.97
C LEU A 75 -18.82 15.75 26.17
N ASP A 76 -19.24 16.60 25.26
CA ASP A 76 -20.24 16.26 24.26
C ASP A 76 -19.62 15.48 23.10
N GLU A 77 -20.44 15.01 22.18
CA GLU A 77 -20.01 14.24 21.02
C GLU A 77 -18.97 15.00 20.19
N GLU A 78 -19.23 16.29 19.91
CA GLU A 78 -18.37 17.10 19.04
C GLU A 78 -16.98 17.30 19.65
N ALA A 79 -16.91 17.66 20.94
CA ALA A 79 -15.64 17.81 21.66
C ALA A 79 -14.87 16.49 21.78
N LEU A 80 -15.58 15.36 21.93
CA LEU A 80 -14.92 14.04 21.95
C LEU A 80 -14.35 13.67 20.59
N VAL A 81 -15.09 13.88 19.51
CA VAL A 81 -14.63 13.65 18.12
C VAL A 81 -13.40 14.50 17.82
N GLU A 82 -13.43 15.79 18.18
CA GLU A 82 -12.30 16.70 17.99
C GLU A 82 -11.08 16.23 18.78
N ARG A 83 -11.24 15.89 20.05
CA ARG A 83 -10.15 15.42 20.91
C ARG A 83 -9.50 14.12 20.39
N ILE A 84 -10.31 13.14 19.95
CA ILE A 84 -9.80 11.89 19.37
C ILE A 84 -9.05 12.20 18.06
N SER A 85 -9.64 13.03 17.19
CA SER A 85 -9.04 13.41 15.92
C SER A 85 -7.71 14.12 16.10
N ASP A 86 -7.65 15.08 17.00
CA ASP A 86 -6.42 15.83 17.31
C ASP A 86 -5.31 14.91 17.84
N GLU A 87 -5.65 14.00 18.76
CA GLU A 87 -4.68 13.05 19.31
C GLU A 87 -4.10 12.14 18.22
N ILE A 88 -4.93 11.68 17.29
CA ILE A 88 -4.50 10.82 16.19
C ILE A 88 -3.65 11.60 15.18
N VAL A 89 -4.05 12.82 14.81
CA VAL A 89 -3.28 13.68 13.92
C VAL A 89 -1.94 14.08 14.55
N ASN A 90 -1.89 14.36 15.85
CA ASN A 90 -0.64 14.65 16.55
C ASN A 90 0.30 13.45 16.52
N ARG A 91 -0.19 12.23 16.76
CA ARG A 91 0.62 11.00 16.62
C ARG A 91 1.14 10.78 15.19
N TYR A 92 0.34 11.12 14.19
CA TYR A 92 0.80 11.09 12.80
C TYR A 92 1.94 12.10 12.56
N ARG A 93 1.80 13.35 13.06
CA ARG A 93 2.82 14.39 12.95
C ARG A 93 4.12 14.01 13.66
N ASP A 94 4.04 13.49 14.88
CA ASP A 94 5.20 13.02 15.65
C ASP A 94 5.94 11.90 14.90
N ARG A 95 5.20 10.96 14.33
CA ARG A 95 5.76 9.87 13.55
C ARG A 95 6.42 10.38 12.25
N ARG A 96 5.78 11.34 11.60
CA ARG A 96 6.32 12.00 10.41
C ARG A 96 7.64 12.72 10.71
N GLU A 97 7.70 13.44 11.83
CA GLU A 97 8.92 14.12 12.30
C GLU A 97 10.05 13.12 12.58
N GLN A 98 9.76 11.99 13.22
CA GLN A 98 10.73 10.92 13.48
C GLN A 98 11.29 10.30 12.19
N MET A 99 10.49 10.13 11.16
CA MET A 99 10.92 9.59 9.86
C MET A 99 11.74 10.60 9.04
N GLY A 100 11.52 11.88 9.26
CA GLY A 100 12.02 12.98 8.43
C GLY A 100 11.14 13.20 7.18
N ASP A 101 11.08 14.46 6.75
CA ASP A 101 10.15 14.94 5.72
C ASP A 101 10.22 14.19 4.40
N GLU A 102 11.42 13.87 3.93
CA GLU A 102 11.61 13.19 2.63
C GLU A 102 11.10 11.75 2.66
N SER A 103 11.45 11.00 3.71
CA SER A 103 11.03 9.61 3.89
C SER A 103 9.52 9.51 4.10
N ALA A 104 8.97 10.42 4.91
CA ALA A 104 7.53 10.51 5.15
C ALA A 104 6.77 10.81 3.86
N ALA A 105 7.17 11.83 3.09
CA ALA A 105 6.54 12.18 1.83
C ALA A 105 6.60 11.04 0.79
N MET A 106 7.71 10.28 0.77
CA MET A 106 7.83 9.11 -0.11
C MET A 106 6.84 8.01 0.29
N LEU A 107 6.72 7.73 1.58
CA LEU A 107 5.83 6.72 2.12
C LEU A 107 4.35 7.09 1.92
N GLU A 108 3.98 8.33 2.23
CA GLU A 108 2.66 8.91 2.01
C GLU A 108 2.22 8.75 0.54
N ARG A 109 3.10 9.14 -0.39
CA ARG A 109 2.88 8.99 -1.82
C ARG A 109 2.72 7.53 -2.23
N HIS A 110 3.55 6.64 -1.68
CA HIS A 110 3.47 5.22 -1.97
C HIS A 110 2.11 4.63 -1.58
N PHE A 111 1.64 4.87 -0.35
CA PHE A 111 0.34 4.35 0.11
C PHE A 111 -0.82 4.97 -0.65
N MET A 112 -0.78 6.28 -0.90
CA MET A 112 -1.81 6.96 -1.69
C MET A 112 -1.95 6.35 -3.09
N LEU A 113 -0.84 6.18 -3.82
CA LEU A 113 -0.86 5.62 -5.17
C LEU A 113 -1.26 4.14 -5.17
N SER A 114 -0.77 3.36 -4.21
CA SER A 114 -1.09 1.94 -4.08
C SER A 114 -2.59 1.72 -3.83
N ALA A 115 -3.17 2.45 -2.88
CA ALA A 115 -4.60 2.37 -2.59
C ALA A 115 -5.45 2.84 -3.77
N LEU A 116 -5.09 3.98 -4.38
CA LEU A 116 -5.81 4.54 -5.52
C LEU A 116 -5.79 3.58 -6.73
N ASP A 117 -4.64 3.02 -7.08
CA ASP A 117 -4.51 2.11 -8.23
C ASP A 117 -5.24 0.78 -7.98
N ARG A 118 -5.21 0.25 -6.75
CA ARG A 118 -5.93 -0.97 -6.36
C ARG A 118 -7.44 -0.80 -6.49
N HIS A 119 -8.00 0.17 -5.76
CA HIS A 119 -9.45 0.38 -5.72
C HIS A 119 -10.02 0.90 -7.03
N TRP A 120 -9.22 1.64 -7.80
CA TRP A 120 -9.64 2.04 -9.14
C TRP A 120 -9.84 0.84 -10.07
N LYS A 121 -8.96 -0.15 -10.04
CA LYS A 121 -9.12 -1.39 -10.82
C LYS A 121 -10.36 -2.16 -10.39
N GLU A 122 -10.58 -2.30 -9.08
CA GLU A 122 -11.76 -2.96 -8.52
C GLU A 122 -13.06 -2.24 -8.91
N HIS A 123 -13.05 -0.90 -8.83
CA HIS A 123 -14.19 -0.08 -9.23
C HIS A 123 -14.53 -0.25 -10.73
N LEU A 124 -13.54 -0.29 -11.60
CA LEU A 124 -13.78 -0.54 -13.02
C LEU A 124 -14.45 -1.90 -13.26
N ALA A 125 -14.01 -2.95 -12.57
CA ALA A 125 -14.62 -4.27 -12.63
C ALA A 125 -16.07 -4.25 -12.09
N ALA A 126 -16.32 -3.56 -10.95
CA ALA A 126 -17.64 -3.40 -10.38
C ALA A 126 -18.59 -2.64 -11.33
N MET A 127 -18.10 -1.60 -12.00
CA MET A 127 -18.86 -0.85 -13.00
C MET A 127 -19.22 -1.69 -14.23
N ASP A 128 -18.33 -2.57 -14.68
CA ASP A 128 -18.63 -3.48 -15.78
C ASP A 128 -19.68 -4.53 -15.36
N TYR A 129 -19.60 -5.04 -14.14
CA TYR A 129 -20.60 -5.94 -13.58
C TYR A 129 -21.97 -5.25 -13.44
N LEU A 130 -22.01 -4.03 -12.91
CA LEU A 130 -23.22 -3.21 -12.82
C LEU A 130 -23.86 -3.01 -14.20
N ARG A 131 -23.06 -2.70 -15.21
CA ARG A 131 -23.53 -2.49 -16.59
C ARG A 131 -24.19 -3.74 -17.18
N GLN A 132 -23.63 -4.92 -16.90
CA GLN A 132 -24.19 -6.19 -17.37
C GLN A 132 -25.52 -6.54 -16.71
N GLY A 133 -25.67 -6.22 -15.40
CA GLY A 133 -26.86 -6.58 -14.61
C GLY A 133 -27.98 -5.56 -14.61
N ILE A 134 -27.73 -4.31 -15.02
CA ILE A 134 -28.68 -3.20 -14.83
C ILE A 134 -30.04 -3.40 -15.55
N HIS A 135 -30.03 -4.12 -16.67
CA HIS A 135 -31.26 -4.40 -17.45
C HIS A 135 -32.31 -5.16 -16.63
N LEU A 136 -31.88 -5.99 -15.67
CA LEU A 136 -32.79 -6.76 -14.82
C LEU A 136 -33.63 -5.86 -13.90
N ARG A 137 -33.21 -4.63 -13.64
CA ARG A 137 -33.99 -3.64 -12.86
C ARG A 137 -35.30 -3.24 -13.57
N GLY A 138 -35.35 -3.36 -14.90
CA GLY A 138 -36.57 -3.12 -15.69
C GLY A 138 -37.73 -4.06 -15.33
N TYR A 139 -37.45 -5.30 -14.92
CA TYR A 139 -38.48 -6.23 -14.46
C TYR A 139 -39.15 -5.79 -13.16
N ALA A 140 -38.46 -5.01 -12.33
CA ALA A 140 -38.97 -4.41 -11.09
C ALA A 140 -39.66 -3.04 -11.31
N GLN A 141 -40.01 -2.69 -12.57
CA GLN A 141 -40.62 -1.41 -12.95
C GLN A 141 -39.77 -0.17 -12.63
N LYS A 142 -38.47 -0.35 -12.44
CA LYS A 142 -37.52 0.74 -12.24
C LYS A 142 -36.90 1.15 -13.56
N ASN A 143 -36.57 2.44 -13.69
CA ASN A 143 -35.85 2.94 -14.86
C ASN A 143 -34.35 2.51 -14.76
N PRO A 144 -33.87 1.61 -15.66
CA PRO A 144 -32.52 1.09 -15.59
C PRO A 144 -31.44 2.19 -15.68
N GLU A 145 -31.67 3.26 -16.42
CA GLU A 145 -30.71 4.36 -16.57
C GLU A 145 -30.56 5.15 -15.28
N GLN A 146 -31.67 5.44 -14.59
CA GLN A 146 -31.63 6.14 -13.31
C GLN A 146 -31.00 5.29 -12.22
N GLU A 147 -31.34 4.01 -12.15
CA GLU A 147 -30.72 3.07 -11.21
C GLU A 147 -29.22 2.91 -11.47
N TYR A 148 -28.80 2.83 -12.75
CA TYR A 148 -27.39 2.80 -13.11
C TYR A 148 -26.64 4.02 -12.61
N LYS A 149 -27.16 5.24 -12.83
CA LYS A 149 -26.54 6.47 -12.38
C LYS A 149 -26.39 6.52 -10.87
N LYS A 150 -27.44 6.10 -10.15
CA LYS A 150 -27.46 6.06 -8.67
C LYS A 150 -26.46 5.04 -8.12
N GLU A 151 -26.52 3.80 -8.62
CA GLU A 151 -25.61 2.74 -8.15
C GLU A 151 -24.16 3.05 -8.52
N ALA A 152 -23.89 3.57 -9.72
CA ALA A 152 -22.57 3.99 -10.15
C ALA A 152 -21.98 5.12 -9.27
N PHE A 153 -22.82 6.09 -8.90
CA PHE A 153 -22.43 7.15 -7.99
C PHE A 153 -22.08 6.60 -6.60
N ASN A 154 -22.91 5.72 -6.06
CA ASN A 154 -22.67 5.09 -4.77
C ASN A 154 -21.38 4.26 -4.77
N LEU A 155 -21.14 3.47 -5.82
CA LEU A 155 -19.90 2.71 -5.98
C LEU A 155 -18.67 3.63 -6.01
N PHE A 156 -18.77 4.79 -6.67
CA PHE A 156 -17.67 5.75 -6.74
C PHE A 156 -17.40 6.41 -5.38
N VAL A 157 -18.45 6.84 -4.67
CA VAL A 157 -18.31 7.43 -3.33
C VAL A 157 -17.73 6.43 -2.35
N ASN A 158 -18.22 5.18 -2.37
CA ASN A 158 -17.67 4.12 -1.52
C ASN A 158 -16.20 3.84 -1.83
N MET A 159 -15.82 3.79 -3.10
CA MET A 159 -14.41 3.62 -3.48
C MET A 159 -13.53 4.71 -2.88
N LEU A 160 -13.94 5.99 -2.97
CA LEU A 160 -13.17 7.09 -2.39
C LEU A 160 -13.05 6.97 -0.86
N ALA A 161 -14.13 6.59 -0.17
CA ALA A 161 -14.12 6.37 1.27
C ALA A 161 -13.16 5.23 1.67
N VAL A 162 -13.18 4.11 0.93
CA VAL A 162 -12.28 2.97 1.17
C VAL A 162 -10.83 3.33 0.91
N ILE A 163 -10.52 4.09 -0.17
CA ILE A 163 -9.17 4.59 -0.43
C ILE A 163 -8.65 5.39 0.78
N LYS A 164 -9.45 6.34 1.29
CA LYS A 164 -9.06 7.14 2.46
C LYS A 164 -8.82 6.27 3.69
N SER A 165 -9.73 5.35 3.97
CA SER A 165 -9.62 4.43 5.11
C SER A 165 -8.36 3.59 5.03
N ASP A 166 -8.06 2.99 3.87
CA ASP A 166 -6.89 2.14 3.68
C ASP A 166 -5.58 2.92 3.84
N VAL A 167 -5.51 4.12 3.24
CA VAL A 167 -4.31 4.99 3.39
C VAL A 167 -4.05 5.33 4.85
N ILE A 168 -5.10 5.73 5.59
CA ILE A 168 -4.96 6.09 7.01
C ILE A 168 -4.60 4.87 7.85
N THR A 169 -5.20 3.71 7.59
CA THR A 169 -4.88 2.45 8.26
C THR A 169 -3.42 2.05 8.01
N ASP A 170 -2.97 2.09 6.75
CA ASP A 170 -1.61 1.72 6.39
C ASP A 170 -0.59 2.68 7.03
N LEU A 171 -0.82 4.01 6.96
CA LEU A 171 0.03 5.01 7.61
C LEU A 171 0.06 4.87 9.15
N SER A 172 -1.06 4.52 9.75
CA SER A 172 -1.16 4.35 11.21
C SER A 172 -0.38 3.12 11.71
N ARG A 173 -0.24 2.10 10.89
CA ARG A 173 0.47 0.85 11.21
C ARG A 173 1.97 0.89 10.90
N VAL A 174 2.45 1.95 10.27
CA VAL A 174 3.90 2.09 10.02
C VAL A 174 4.66 2.16 11.33
N HIS A 175 5.57 1.20 11.51
CA HIS A 175 6.52 1.22 12.59
C HIS A 175 7.77 2.01 12.17
N VAL A 176 8.09 3.05 12.92
CA VAL A 176 9.35 3.79 12.76
C VAL A 176 10.36 3.16 13.69
N PRO A 177 11.40 2.49 13.18
CA PRO A 177 12.37 1.84 14.04
C PRO A 177 13.13 2.86 14.86
N THR A 178 13.34 2.57 16.13
CA THR A 178 14.17 3.38 17.04
C THR A 178 15.64 3.33 16.62
N ALA A 179 16.44 4.26 17.13
CA ALA A 179 17.89 4.27 16.87
C ALA A 179 18.57 2.97 17.35
N GLU A 180 18.06 2.37 18.41
CA GLU A 180 18.55 1.09 18.94
C GLU A 180 18.21 -0.07 17.99
N GLU A 181 16.96 -0.13 17.52
CA GLU A 181 16.53 -1.15 16.54
C GLU A 181 17.27 -1.03 15.19
N LEU A 182 17.53 0.20 14.74
CA LEU A 182 18.36 0.44 13.54
C LEU A 182 19.78 -0.09 13.73
N ALA A 183 20.40 0.18 14.87
CA ALA A 183 21.74 -0.31 15.18
C ALA A 183 21.78 -1.85 15.27
N GLU A 184 20.77 -2.48 15.85
CA GLU A 184 20.63 -3.94 15.88
C GLU A 184 20.44 -4.53 14.48
N MET A 185 19.59 -3.91 13.64
CA MET A 185 19.38 -4.34 12.24
C MET A 185 20.68 -4.21 11.41
N GLU A 186 21.45 -3.14 11.61
CA GLU A 186 22.73 -2.95 10.94
C GLU A 186 23.76 -3.99 11.40
N ALA A 187 23.84 -4.25 12.70
CA ALA A 187 24.71 -5.28 13.26
C ALA A 187 24.35 -6.69 12.73
N GLN A 188 23.06 -7.00 12.62
CA GLN A 188 22.59 -8.27 12.04
C GLN A 188 22.94 -8.38 10.54
N LYS A 189 22.77 -7.30 9.77
CA LYS A 189 23.18 -7.29 8.35
C LYS A 189 24.67 -7.47 8.18
N GLN A 190 25.48 -6.85 9.02
CA GLN A 190 26.93 -7.01 9.00
C GLN A 190 27.33 -8.46 9.35
N ALA A 191 26.75 -9.02 10.41
CA ALA A 191 27.00 -10.42 10.80
C ALA A 191 26.58 -11.42 9.69
N GLN A 192 25.46 -11.18 9.01
CA GLN A 192 25.03 -12.01 7.87
C GLN A 192 25.98 -11.87 6.67
N ALA A 193 26.45 -10.66 6.36
CA ALA A 193 27.41 -10.41 5.29
C ALA A 193 28.75 -11.10 5.58
N GLU A 194 29.24 -11.04 6.82
CA GLU A 194 30.45 -11.73 7.27
C GLU A 194 30.30 -13.27 7.20
N ALA A 195 29.15 -13.82 7.64
CA ALA A 195 28.88 -15.23 7.54
C ALA A 195 28.79 -15.72 6.08
N MET A 196 28.24 -14.90 5.20
CA MET A 196 28.18 -15.20 3.77
C MET A 196 29.57 -15.13 3.11
N HIS A 197 30.42 -14.18 3.51
CA HIS A 197 31.83 -14.09 3.06
C HIS A 197 32.65 -15.29 3.54
N LEU A 198 32.46 -15.75 4.77
CA LEU A 198 33.11 -16.94 5.32
C LEU A 198 32.70 -18.20 4.57
N ASN A 199 31.42 -18.36 4.23
CA ASN A 199 30.94 -19.50 3.43
C ASN A 199 31.52 -19.52 2.01
N LEU A 200 31.66 -18.36 1.37
CA LEU A 200 32.26 -18.26 0.03
C LEU A 200 33.75 -18.59 0.08
N SER A 201 34.50 -18.16 1.10
CA SER A 201 35.91 -18.48 1.27
C SER A 201 36.18 -19.96 1.57
N HIS A 202 35.25 -20.64 2.28
CA HIS A 202 35.35 -22.08 2.52
C HIS A 202 35.06 -22.92 1.26
N ALA A 203 34.15 -22.48 0.41
CA ALA A 203 33.86 -23.15 -0.86
C ALA A 203 35.03 -23.09 -1.84
N GLU A 204 35.82 -22.00 -1.83
CA GLU A 204 37.02 -21.89 -2.66
C GLU A 204 38.21 -22.75 -2.16
N VAL A 205 38.33 -22.97 -0.85
CA VAL A 205 39.40 -23.77 -0.25
C VAL A 205 39.13 -25.28 -0.42
N ASP A 206 37.88 -25.71 -0.37
CA ASP A 206 37.53 -27.14 -0.56
C ASP A 206 37.66 -27.57 -2.04
N SER A 207 37.54 -26.65 -2.99
CA SER A 207 37.77 -26.95 -4.42
C SER A 207 39.26 -27.05 -4.81
N LEU A 208 40.18 -26.57 -3.94
CA LEU A 208 41.65 -26.65 -4.20
C LEU A 208 42.32 -27.86 -3.54
N SER A 209 41.66 -28.62 -2.67
CA SER A 209 42.17 -29.82 -2.00
C SER A 209 41.74 -31.17 -2.60
N GLY A 210 41.00 -31.16 -3.69
CA GLY A 210 40.60 -32.34 -4.44
C GLY A 210 41.73 -32.82 -5.34
N ASP A 211 42.24 -33.98 -4.98
CA ASP A 211 43.25 -34.85 -5.59
C ASP A 211 43.42 -34.72 -7.13
N MET A 212 44.59 -34.26 -7.53
CA MET A 212 45.03 -34.23 -8.95
C MET A 212 45.52 -35.63 -9.37
N THR A 213 44.63 -36.62 -9.59
CA THR A 213 44.94 -37.75 -10.47
C THR A 213 43.65 -38.46 -10.87
N ALA A 214 43.03 -38.07 -11.97
CA ALA A 214 42.31 -38.99 -12.86
C ALA A 214 41.82 -38.27 -14.12
N ASP A 215 42.28 -38.72 -15.25
CA ASP A 215 41.75 -38.66 -16.62
C ASP A 215 41.34 -37.30 -17.24
N LEU A 216 42.29 -36.74 -17.93
CA LEU A 216 42.14 -35.91 -19.12
C LEU A 216 41.48 -36.74 -20.24
N ASP A 217 40.16 -36.69 -20.39
CA ASP A 217 39.45 -36.86 -21.66
C ASP A 217 37.92 -36.79 -21.43
N ALA A 218 37.40 -35.60 -21.16
CA ALA A 218 36.02 -35.30 -21.43
C ALA A 218 35.94 -33.87 -21.98
N GLN A 219 35.61 -33.81 -23.28
CA GLN A 219 35.42 -32.59 -24.04
C GLN A 219 34.46 -31.64 -23.33
N TYR A 220 35.02 -30.60 -22.68
CA TYR A 220 34.26 -29.47 -22.18
C TYR A 220 33.95 -28.53 -23.34
N THR A 221 32.73 -28.59 -23.84
CA THR A 221 32.20 -27.55 -24.70
C THR A 221 31.68 -26.44 -23.79
N PRO A 222 32.25 -25.22 -23.81
CA PRO A 222 31.68 -24.10 -23.08
C PRO A 222 30.35 -23.75 -23.74
N VAL A 223 29.27 -23.96 -23.01
CA VAL A 223 27.95 -23.39 -23.36
C VAL A 223 28.03 -21.91 -22.98
N ASP A 224 28.40 -21.08 -23.91
CA ASP A 224 28.25 -19.65 -23.87
C ASP A 224 26.73 -19.36 -23.79
N GLU A 225 26.18 -19.28 -22.60
CA GLU A 225 24.85 -18.77 -22.37
C GLU A 225 24.90 -17.24 -22.57
N GLN A 226 25.04 -16.82 -23.81
CA GLN A 226 24.88 -15.44 -24.20
C GLN A 226 23.43 -15.04 -23.86
N ILE A 227 23.29 -14.19 -22.86
CA ILE A 227 22.01 -13.50 -22.58
C ILE A 227 21.67 -12.68 -23.82
N ILE A 228 20.86 -13.22 -24.71
CA ILE A 228 20.41 -12.56 -25.93
C ILE A 228 19.37 -11.52 -25.56
N ILE A 229 19.80 -10.26 -25.41
CA ILE A 229 18.90 -9.14 -25.19
C ILE A 229 18.04 -8.95 -26.45
N PRO A 230 16.71 -9.09 -26.39
CA PRO A 230 15.88 -8.94 -27.57
C PRO A 230 15.98 -7.51 -28.13
N PRO A 231 16.16 -7.35 -29.45
CA PRO A 231 16.25 -6.04 -30.06
C PRO A 231 14.88 -5.32 -29.98
N ALA A 232 14.90 -4.01 -29.85
CA ALA A 232 13.69 -3.17 -29.80
C ALA A 232 12.78 -3.32 -31.04
N ASN A 233 13.33 -3.80 -32.17
CA ASN A 233 12.59 -4.02 -33.41
C ASN A 233 12.71 -5.48 -33.85
N ARG A 234 11.57 -6.18 -34.00
CA ARG A 234 11.50 -7.57 -34.46
C ARG A 234 12.09 -7.82 -35.87
N ASN A 235 12.24 -6.79 -36.70
CA ASN A 235 12.83 -6.86 -38.03
C ASN A 235 14.33 -6.61 -38.04
N ALA A 236 14.96 -6.25 -36.91
CA ALA A 236 16.41 -6.09 -36.81
C ALA A 236 17.15 -7.45 -36.93
N PRO A 237 18.44 -7.46 -37.29
CA PRO A 237 19.24 -8.67 -37.27
C PRO A 237 19.28 -9.30 -35.90
N CYS A 238 19.25 -10.63 -35.84
CA CYS A 238 19.28 -11.33 -34.55
C CYS A 238 20.68 -11.17 -33.91
N PRO A 239 20.75 -10.81 -32.60
CA PRO A 239 22.04 -10.62 -31.91
C PRO A 239 22.86 -11.91 -31.76
N CYS A 240 22.30 -13.09 -32.04
CA CYS A 240 23.04 -14.37 -32.06
C CYS A 240 24.01 -14.52 -33.22
N GLY A 241 24.12 -13.56 -34.15
CA GLY A 241 25.02 -13.62 -35.28
C GLY A 241 24.58 -14.52 -36.44
N SER A 242 23.36 -15.07 -36.41
CA SER A 242 22.84 -15.97 -37.47
C SER A 242 22.57 -15.30 -38.82
N GLY A 243 22.64 -13.97 -38.92
CA GLY A 243 22.32 -13.20 -40.12
C GLY A 243 20.79 -13.12 -40.42
N LEU A 244 19.96 -13.81 -39.65
CA LEU A 244 18.51 -13.80 -39.82
C LEU A 244 17.87 -12.65 -38.98
N LYS A 245 16.68 -12.19 -39.40
CA LYS A 245 15.91 -11.24 -38.63
C LYS A 245 15.44 -11.88 -37.30
N TYR A 246 15.38 -11.11 -36.22
CA TYR A 246 15.01 -11.62 -34.89
C TYR A 246 13.71 -12.45 -34.90
N LYS A 247 12.68 -12.00 -35.61
CA LYS A 247 11.39 -12.72 -35.76
C LYS A 247 11.50 -14.09 -36.47
N GLN A 248 12.58 -14.36 -37.21
CA GLN A 248 12.83 -15.60 -37.94
C GLN A 248 13.80 -16.53 -37.23
N CYS A 249 14.42 -16.07 -36.14
CA CYS A 249 15.38 -16.79 -35.32
C CYS A 249 14.87 -16.95 -33.89
N HIS A 250 15.37 -16.21 -32.93
CA HIS A 250 15.02 -16.32 -31.52
C HIS A 250 13.67 -15.65 -31.13
N GLY A 251 13.13 -14.82 -31.99
CA GLY A 251 11.78 -14.20 -31.84
C GLY A 251 10.65 -14.92 -32.57
N LYS A 252 10.85 -16.19 -32.94
CA LYS A 252 9.82 -17.02 -33.58
C LYS A 252 8.85 -17.51 -32.49
N ILE A 253 7.57 -17.09 -32.56
CA ILE A 253 6.47 -17.55 -31.72
C ILE A 253 5.84 -18.76 -32.38
#